data_a7778f4075c2bb278dafafeeff0a1136
#
_entry.id   a7778f4075c2bb278dafafeeff0a1136
#
_cell.length_a   1.000
_cell.length_b   1.000
_cell.length_c   1.000
_cell.angle_alpha   90.00
_cell.angle_beta   90.00
_cell.angle_gamma   90.00
#
_symmetry.space_group_name_H-M   'P 1'
#
loop_
_entity.id
_entity.type
_entity.pdbx_description
1 polymer ?
#
loop_
_entity_poly.entity_id
_entity_poly.type
_entity_poly.pdbx_seq_one_letter_code
_entity_poly.pdbx_strand_id
1 'polypeptide(L)'
;MLYTIASYKTKEEDKMDNIKVNFDNVDVTEKNIMKYAEEVEKVHDELHKKANNPKEFLGWMELPTKYDKKEFEKIKKSAKKIQENSEILVVIGIGGSYLGARAVIEALTHTFYAYLPKEQRKTPQILYVGNNLNPNYINDIIDLIGNRDFSINVISTSGTTTEPAIAFRIFREILENKYGLKEAQKRIYVTTDKKNGALKQLADSEKYTTFVIPDNIGGRYSVLTAVGLLPIAVAGIDITKLMNGARFAQEKYADKSLKYNDCYKYAVIRNLLYRNSKNIEILVSYEPKLHYMIEWWKQLFGESEGKDGKGIFPTGAEFTTDLHSLGQYIQEGRRNLFETVINVEKSKSDIEIKEDGDNLDGLNYLAGKSLDYVNKKAMEGTISAHVEGGVPNIVINMSELKEETLGHLIYFFELAVAMSGNLIGVNPFNQPGVEKYKTNMFKLLKKPGYENKK
;
A
#
# COMPACT_ATOMS: atom_id res chain seq x y z
N MET A 1 -36.30 7.69 31.81
CA MET A 1 -35.21 6.75 32.16
C MET A 1 -34.49 6.42 30.88
N LEU A 2 -33.50 7.26 30.51
CA LEU A 2 -32.71 7.13 29.29
C LEU A 2 -31.48 6.29 29.65
N TYR A 3 -31.41 5.07 29.16
CA TYR A 3 -30.20 4.24 29.27
C TYR A 3 -29.17 4.73 28.27
N THR A 4 -28.13 5.37 28.79
CA THR A 4 -26.89 5.65 28.06
C THR A 4 -26.18 4.32 27.85
N ILE A 5 -26.17 3.78 26.63
CA ILE A 5 -25.33 2.64 26.27
C ILE A 5 -23.92 3.20 26.11
N ALA A 6 -23.16 3.21 27.20
CA ALA A 6 -21.70 3.30 27.12
C ALA A 6 -21.21 1.96 26.56
N SER A 7 -20.73 1.98 25.33
CA SER A 7 -20.05 0.81 24.75
C SER A 7 -18.78 0.56 25.56
N TYR A 8 -18.80 -0.48 26.39
CA TYR A 8 -17.58 -0.98 27.01
C TYR A 8 -16.70 -1.59 25.91
N LYS A 9 -15.69 -0.86 25.45
CA LYS A 9 -14.61 -1.46 24.68
C LYS A 9 -14.01 -2.60 25.49
N THR A 10 -13.85 -3.76 24.90
CA THR A 10 -13.19 -4.89 25.56
C THR A 10 -11.68 -4.60 25.67
N LYS A 11 -10.99 -5.20 26.65
CA LYS A 11 -9.52 -5.09 26.78
C LYS A 11 -8.77 -5.60 25.54
N GLU A 12 -9.39 -6.43 24.71
CA GLU A 12 -8.86 -6.90 23.43
C GLU A 12 -9.02 -5.86 22.33
N GLU A 13 -10.12 -5.11 22.33
CA GLU A 13 -10.34 -3.99 21.36
C GLU A 13 -9.34 -2.85 21.60
N ASP A 14 -9.04 -2.49 22.85
CA ASP A 14 -8.01 -1.49 23.17
C ASP A 14 -6.60 -1.94 22.73
N LYS A 15 -6.32 -3.25 22.72
CA LYS A 15 -5.05 -3.80 22.22
C LYS A 15 -4.93 -3.81 20.71
N MET A 16 -6.05 -3.74 19.98
CA MET A 16 -6.09 -3.72 18.52
C MET A 16 -6.22 -2.30 17.93
N ASP A 17 -6.51 -1.29 18.74
CA ASP A 17 -6.53 0.11 18.31
C ASP A 17 -5.10 0.65 18.15
N ASN A 18 -4.46 0.20 17.08
CA ASN A 18 -3.05 0.43 16.82
C ASN A 18 -2.75 1.73 16.05
N ILE A 19 -3.79 2.49 15.67
CA ILE A 19 -3.66 3.73 14.90
C ILE A 19 -4.46 4.84 15.57
N LYS A 20 -3.78 5.96 15.82
CA LYS A 20 -4.38 7.21 16.31
C LYS A 20 -3.92 8.36 15.42
N VAL A 21 -4.85 9.21 15.02
CA VAL A 21 -4.53 10.37 14.19
C VAL A 21 -4.56 11.62 15.05
N ASN A 22 -3.50 12.41 14.99
CA ASN A 22 -3.39 13.71 15.65
C ASN A 22 -3.50 14.82 14.60
N PHE A 23 -4.38 15.78 14.86
CA PHE A 23 -4.68 16.92 14.00
C PHE A 23 -4.29 18.26 14.63
N ASP A 24 -3.57 18.27 15.78
CA ASP A 24 -3.26 19.48 16.54
C ASP A 24 -2.39 20.48 15.75
N ASN A 25 -1.62 19.99 14.78
CA ASN A 25 -0.70 20.78 13.96
C ASN A 25 -1.31 21.24 12.62
N VAL A 26 -2.65 21.29 12.54
CA VAL A 26 -3.38 21.77 11.37
C VAL A 26 -4.23 22.97 11.80
N ASP A 27 -4.08 24.11 11.09
CA ASP A 27 -4.90 25.31 11.36
C ASP A 27 -6.33 25.14 10.81
N VAL A 28 -7.06 24.19 11.38
CA VAL A 28 -8.46 23.90 11.08
C VAL A 28 -9.23 23.68 12.37
N THR A 29 -10.21 24.51 12.63
CA THR A 29 -11.02 24.39 13.85
C THR A 29 -12.02 23.23 13.76
N GLU A 30 -12.35 22.63 14.91
CA GLU A 30 -13.41 21.61 15.01
C GLU A 30 -14.74 22.10 14.40
N LYS A 31 -15.06 23.37 14.61
CA LYS A 31 -16.25 24.01 14.01
C LYS A 31 -16.22 23.95 12.47
N ASN A 32 -15.05 24.13 11.87
CA ASN A 32 -14.92 24.05 10.39
C ASN A 32 -15.02 22.61 9.90
N ILE A 33 -14.45 21.65 10.63
CA ILE A 33 -14.58 20.21 10.36
C ILE A 33 -16.06 19.80 10.42
N MET A 34 -16.76 20.16 11.49
CA MET A 34 -18.15 19.75 11.72
C MET A 34 -19.17 20.33 10.72
N LYS A 35 -18.80 21.36 9.95
CA LYS A 35 -19.64 21.82 8.81
C LYS A 35 -19.83 20.76 7.73
N TYR A 36 -18.95 19.78 7.67
CA TYR A 36 -19.01 18.67 6.72
C TYR A 36 -19.76 17.44 7.25
N ALA A 37 -20.25 17.45 8.48
CA ALA A 37 -20.86 16.26 9.09
C ALA A 37 -22.02 15.69 8.26
N GLU A 38 -22.94 16.53 7.79
CA GLU A 38 -24.06 16.11 6.96
C GLU A 38 -23.61 15.55 5.60
N GLU A 39 -22.64 16.21 4.94
CA GLU A 39 -22.08 15.75 3.66
C GLU A 39 -21.37 14.40 3.83
N VAL A 40 -20.58 14.24 4.90
CA VAL A 40 -19.90 12.98 5.24
C VAL A 40 -20.88 11.85 5.50
N GLU A 41 -21.95 12.10 6.29
CA GLU A 41 -23.00 11.09 6.52
C GLU A 41 -23.67 10.66 5.20
N LYS A 42 -23.96 11.60 4.33
CA LYS A 42 -24.54 11.32 3.01
C LYS A 42 -23.61 10.46 2.16
N VAL A 43 -22.31 10.83 2.09
CA VAL A 43 -21.32 10.04 1.33
C VAL A 43 -21.15 8.64 1.93
N HIS A 44 -21.11 8.53 3.26
CA HIS A 44 -21.08 7.23 3.95
C HIS A 44 -22.25 6.34 3.53
N ASP A 45 -23.49 6.85 3.64
CA ASP A 45 -24.71 6.11 3.30
C ASP A 45 -24.71 5.70 1.81
N GLU A 46 -24.24 6.57 0.91
CA GLU A 46 -24.08 6.26 -0.52
C GLU A 46 -23.04 5.17 -0.78
N LEU A 47 -21.85 5.23 -0.16
CA LEU A 47 -20.82 4.20 -0.30
C LEU A 47 -21.34 2.83 0.15
N HIS A 48 -21.95 2.76 1.32
CA HIS A 48 -22.51 1.51 1.84
C HIS A 48 -23.67 0.97 0.99
N LYS A 49 -24.54 1.83 0.47
CA LYS A 49 -25.60 1.44 -0.46
C LYS A 49 -25.04 0.86 -1.76
N LYS A 50 -24.01 1.51 -2.33
CA LYS A 50 -23.37 1.11 -3.58
C LYS A 50 -22.47 -0.12 -3.43
N ALA A 51 -21.95 -0.40 -2.23
CA ALA A 51 -21.09 -1.56 -1.97
C ALA A 51 -21.72 -2.90 -2.36
N ASN A 52 -23.05 -2.98 -2.34
CA ASN A 52 -23.80 -4.16 -2.80
C ASN A 52 -23.87 -4.31 -4.34
N ASN A 53 -23.44 -3.30 -5.12
CA ASN A 53 -23.43 -3.35 -6.57
C ASN A 53 -22.02 -3.71 -7.08
N PRO A 54 -21.81 -4.87 -7.73
CA PRO A 54 -20.49 -5.29 -8.21
C PRO A 54 -19.85 -4.31 -9.22
N LYS A 55 -20.64 -3.48 -9.89
CA LYS A 55 -20.12 -2.52 -10.88
C LYS A 55 -19.50 -1.24 -10.27
N GLU A 56 -19.65 -1.05 -8.98
CA GLU A 56 -19.19 0.16 -8.29
C GLU A 56 -17.76 0.05 -7.74
N PHE A 57 -17.11 -1.11 -7.87
CA PHE A 57 -15.75 -1.38 -7.39
C PHE A 57 -15.53 -1.13 -5.88
N LEU A 58 -16.54 -1.40 -5.07
CA LEU A 58 -16.56 -1.21 -3.61
C LEU A 58 -16.42 -2.51 -2.80
N GLY A 59 -16.11 -3.63 -3.45
CA GLY A 59 -15.99 -4.93 -2.78
C GLY A 59 -14.93 -4.97 -1.68
N TRP A 60 -13.94 -4.08 -1.74
CA TRP A 60 -12.89 -3.95 -0.72
C TRP A 60 -13.46 -3.52 0.66
N MET A 61 -14.56 -2.77 0.71
CA MET A 61 -15.16 -2.31 1.96
C MET A 61 -15.59 -3.46 2.87
N GLU A 62 -16.12 -4.53 2.29
CA GLU A 62 -16.59 -5.70 3.05
C GLU A 62 -15.58 -6.86 3.07
N LEU A 63 -14.52 -6.75 2.29
CA LEU A 63 -13.53 -7.81 2.11
C LEU A 63 -12.95 -8.35 3.45
N PRO A 64 -12.60 -7.50 4.46
CA PRO A 64 -12.01 -8.01 5.69
C PRO A 64 -12.89 -9.01 6.46
N THR A 65 -14.19 -8.93 6.31
CA THR A 65 -15.15 -9.85 6.95
C THR A 65 -15.73 -10.90 5.99
N LYS A 66 -15.85 -10.58 4.69
CA LYS A 66 -16.56 -11.41 3.68
C LYS A 66 -15.64 -12.07 2.64
N TYR A 67 -14.33 -12.18 2.89
CA TYR A 67 -13.43 -12.87 1.96
C TYR A 67 -13.73 -14.37 1.83
N ASP A 68 -13.39 -14.96 0.68
CA ASP A 68 -13.53 -16.40 0.42
C ASP A 68 -12.56 -17.21 1.29
N LYS A 69 -13.10 -17.90 2.29
CA LYS A 69 -12.31 -18.73 3.24
C LYS A 69 -11.61 -19.90 2.56
N LYS A 70 -12.22 -20.47 1.49
CA LYS A 70 -11.61 -21.61 0.76
C LYS A 70 -10.41 -21.12 -0.05
N GLU A 71 -10.53 -20.00 -0.73
CA GLU A 71 -9.42 -19.39 -1.45
C GLU A 71 -8.31 -18.95 -0.49
N PHE A 72 -8.66 -18.38 0.65
CA PHE A 72 -7.71 -17.99 1.68
C PHE A 72 -6.86 -19.18 2.18
N GLU A 73 -7.49 -20.31 2.46
CA GLU A 73 -6.77 -21.53 2.83
C GLU A 73 -5.95 -22.10 1.65
N LYS A 74 -6.41 -21.95 0.42
CA LYS A 74 -5.64 -22.30 -0.78
C LYS A 74 -4.40 -21.43 -0.93
N ILE A 75 -4.49 -20.12 -0.62
CA ILE A 75 -3.34 -19.21 -0.60
C ILE A 75 -2.29 -19.71 0.40
N LYS A 76 -2.66 -20.01 1.65
CA LYS A 76 -1.75 -20.52 2.67
C LYS A 76 -1.05 -21.82 2.24
N LYS A 77 -1.82 -22.77 1.69
CA LYS A 77 -1.26 -24.04 1.19
C LYS A 77 -0.28 -23.83 0.04
N SER A 78 -0.61 -22.93 -0.89
CA SER A 78 0.26 -22.61 -2.01
C SER A 78 1.52 -21.87 -1.58
N ALA A 79 1.39 -20.94 -0.64
CA ALA A 79 2.54 -20.24 -0.06
C ALA A 79 3.52 -21.22 0.60
N LYS A 80 3.01 -22.17 1.39
CA LYS A 80 3.84 -23.22 2.00
C LYS A 80 4.55 -24.07 0.94
N LYS A 81 3.84 -24.49 -0.11
CA LYS A 81 4.43 -25.25 -1.21
C LYS A 81 5.55 -24.48 -1.92
N ILE A 82 5.36 -23.17 -2.15
CA ILE A 82 6.39 -22.31 -2.75
C ILE A 82 7.60 -22.19 -1.82
N GLN A 83 7.40 -22.02 -0.53
CA GLN A 83 8.46 -21.95 0.48
C GLN A 83 9.30 -23.24 0.52
N GLU A 84 8.67 -24.40 0.32
CA GLU A 84 9.32 -25.71 0.34
C GLU A 84 10.14 -26.01 -0.92
N ASN A 85 9.69 -25.53 -2.09
CA ASN A 85 10.26 -25.93 -3.38
C ASN A 85 10.97 -24.80 -4.15
N SER A 86 11.02 -23.59 -3.61
CA SER A 86 11.64 -22.45 -4.30
C SER A 86 12.50 -21.61 -3.35
N GLU A 87 13.59 -21.11 -3.88
CA GLU A 87 14.44 -20.11 -3.20
C GLU A 87 14.02 -18.69 -3.58
N ILE A 88 13.31 -18.56 -4.70
CA ILE A 88 12.84 -17.28 -5.25
C ILE A 88 11.38 -17.41 -5.65
N LEU A 89 10.60 -16.38 -5.35
CA LEU A 89 9.31 -16.14 -5.99
C LEU A 89 9.44 -14.90 -6.89
N VAL A 90 9.21 -15.08 -8.18
CA VAL A 90 9.11 -13.97 -9.14
C VAL A 90 7.66 -13.53 -9.22
N VAL A 91 7.37 -12.35 -8.71
CA VAL A 91 6.06 -11.71 -8.78
C VAL A 91 6.00 -10.84 -10.02
N ILE A 92 5.09 -11.15 -10.93
CA ILE A 92 4.93 -10.47 -12.22
C ILE A 92 3.66 -9.64 -12.18
N GLY A 93 3.79 -8.31 -12.12
CA GLY A 93 2.66 -7.39 -12.04
C GLY A 93 3.09 -5.94 -12.09
N ILE A 94 2.14 -5.03 -12.30
CA ILE A 94 2.37 -3.58 -12.34
C ILE A 94 1.30 -2.86 -11.52
N GLY A 95 1.65 -1.70 -10.96
CA GLY A 95 0.72 -0.88 -10.16
C GLY A 95 0.15 -1.67 -8.98
N GLY A 96 -1.17 -1.71 -8.84
CA GLY A 96 -1.85 -2.42 -7.76
C GLY A 96 -1.59 -3.92 -7.71
N SER A 97 -1.10 -4.52 -8.81
CA SER A 97 -0.75 -5.94 -8.85
C SER A 97 0.56 -6.28 -8.11
N TYR A 98 1.34 -5.29 -7.67
CA TYR A 98 2.55 -5.56 -6.88
C TYR A 98 2.81 -4.57 -5.74
N LEU A 99 2.41 -3.29 -5.87
CA LEU A 99 2.76 -2.25 -4.90
C LEU A 99 2.27 -2.56 -3.48
N GLY A 100 1.01 -2.97 -3.33
CA GLY A 100 0.45 -3.28 -2.02
C GLY A 100 1.12 -4.49 -1.35
N ALA A 101 1.39 -5.56 -2.12
CA ALA A 101 2.14 -6.70 -1.63
C ALA A 101 3.55 -6.30 -1.17
N ARG A 102 4.25 -5.53 -2.00
CA ARG A 102 5.61 -5.07 -1.72
C ARG A 102 5.65 -4.17 -0.50
N ALA A 103 4.68 -3.27 -0.34
CA ALA A 103 4.53 -2.41 0.82
C ALA A 103 4.49 -3.22 2.13
N VAL A 104 3.66 -4.25 2.19
CA VAL A 104 3.55 -5.11 3.38
C VAL A 104 4.80 -5.94 3.60
N ILE A 105 5.36 -6.53 2.53
CA ILE A 105 6.55 -7.39 2.62
C ILE A 105 7.75 -6.59 3.12
N GLU A 106 8.04 -5.43 2.55
CA GLU A 106 9.20 -4.62 2.96
C GLU A 106 9.01 -4.03 4.37
N ALA A 107 7.80 -3.64 4.75
CA ALA A 107 7.51 -3.15 6.09
C ALA A 107 7.73 -4.21 7.19
N LEU A 108 7.42 -5.47 6.93
CA LEU A 108 7.41 -6.52 7.97
C LEU A 108 8.60 -7.47 7.94
N THR A 109 9.37 -7.49 6.85
CA THR A 109 10.58 -8.33 6.76
C THR A 109 11.82 -7.57 7.27
N HIS A 110 12.95 -8.24 7.28
CA HIS A 110 14.24 -7.59 7.55
C HIS A 110 14.56 -6.57 6.44
N THR A 111 15.08 -5.39 6.77
CA THR A 111 15.38 -4.33 5.79
C THR A 111 16.24 -4.84 4.62
N PHE A 112 17.18 -5.71 4.91
CA PHE A 112 18.05 -6.35 3.92
C PHE A 112 17.61 -7.79 3.59
N TYR A 113 16.31 -8.08 3.70
CA TYR A 113 15.74 -9.39 3.49
C TYR A 113 16.26 -10.08 2.21
N ALA A 114 16.31 -9.36 1.09
CA ALA A 114 16.74 -9.89 -0.17
C ALA A 114 18.24 -10.32 -0.22
N TYR A 115 19.06 -9.75 0.65
CA TYR A 115 20.50 -10.02 0.74
C TYR A 115 20.86 -11.08 1.78
N LEU A 116 19.91 -11.45 2.65
CA LEU A 116 20.15 -12.48 3.65
C LEU A 116 20.28 -13.87 3.00
N PRO A 117 21.18 -14.74 3.48
CA PRO A 117 21.23 -16.13 3.07
C PRO A 117 19.91 -16.86 3.46
N LYS A 118 19.61 -17.95 2.73
CA LYS A 118 18.35 -18.70 2.89
C LYS A 118 18.10 -19.14 4.34
N GLU A 119 19.14 -19.54 5.03
CA GLU A 119 19.11 -20.06 6.41
C GLU A 119 18.64 -18.99 7.42
N GLN A 120 18.96 -17.70 7.15
CA GLN A 120 18.51 -16.58 7.95
C GLN A 120 17.14 -16.06 7.50
N ARG A 121 16.92 -16.02 6.19
CA ARG A 121 15.66 -15.54 5.60
C ARG A 121 14.49 -16.50 5.86
N LYS A 122 14.74 -17.81 5.82
CA LYS A 122 13.79 -18.94 6.01
C LYS A 122 12.68 -19.04 4.96
N THR A 123 12.49 -18.02 4.13
CA THR A 123 11.46 -17.93 3.09
C THR A 123 12.09 -17.57 1.74
N PRO A 124 11.41 -17.78 0.61
CA PRO A 124 11.92 -17.39 -0.69
C PRO A 124 12.24 -15.89 -0.78
N GLN A 125 13.25 -15.52 -1.53
CA GLN A 125 13.48 -14.14 -1.94
C GLN A 125 12.37 -13.72 -2.90
N ILE A 126 11.74 -12.58 -2.66
CA ILE A 126 10.69 -12.06 -3.53
C ILE A 126 11.31 -11.07 -4.53
N LEU A 127 11.18 -11.35 -5.81
CA LEU A 127 11.64 -10.49 -6.89
C LEU A 127 10.44 -10.00 -7.69
N TYR A 128 10.48 -8.74 -8.14
CA TYR A 128 9.36 -8.10 -8.83
C TYR A 128 9.77 -7.77 -10.26
N VAL A 129 8.98 -8.21 -11.25
CA VAL A 129 9.17 -7.92 -12.66
C VAL A 129 7.84 -7.55 -13.34
N GLY A 130 7.89 -7.03 -14.56
CA GLY A 130 6.68 -6.58 -15.26
C GLY A 130 6.13 -5.27 -14.74
N ASN A 131 6.89 -4.57 -13.89
CA ASN A 131 6.62 -3.21 -13.42
C ASN A 131 7.40 -2.16 -14.22
N ASN A 132 8.26 -2.59 -15.14
CA ASN A 132 9.00 -1.75 -16.09
C ASN A 132 9.36 -2.56 -17.34
N LEU A 133 9.92 -1.89 -18.35
CA LEU A 133 10.36 -2.52 -19.64
C LEU A 133 11.86 -2.36 -19.86
N ASN A 134 12.64 -2.11 -18.80
CA ASN A 134 14.08 -1.92 -18.92
C ASN A 134 14.78 -3.29 -19.11
N PRO A 135 15.51 -3.51 -20.24
CA PRO A 135 16.16 -4.80 -20.51
C PRO A 135 17.29 -5.12 -19.54
N ASN A 136 18.04 -4.14 -19.04
CA ASN A 136 19.11 -4.38 -18.07
C ASN A 136 18.52 -4.91 -16.77
N TYR A 137 17.43 -4.30 -16.27
CA TYR A 137 16.74 -4.78 -15.06
C TYR A 137 16.27 -6.23 -15.19
N ILE A 138 15.72 -6.61 -16.35
CA ILE A 138 15.27 -7.98 -16.60
C ILE A 138 16.47 -8.95 -16.63
N ASN A 139 17.56 -8.60 -17.33
CA ASN A 139 18.76 -9.42 -17.38
C ASN A 139 19.40 -9.58 -15.99
N ASP A 140 19.49 -8.51 -15.20
CA ASP A 140 20.02 -8.56 -13.83
C ASP A 140 19.18 -9.50 -12.93
N ILE A 141 17.86 -9.54 -13.10
CA ILE A 141 16.99 -10.49 -12.41
C ILE A 141 17.25 -11.92 -12.87
N ILE A 142 17.44 -12.16 -14.18
CA ILE A 142 17.77 -13.47 -14.71
C ILE A 142 19.11 -13.96 -14.16
N ASP A 143 20.13 -13.11 -14.16
CA ASP A 143 21.46 -13.41 -13.59
C ASP A 143 21.36 -13.69 -12.09
N LEU A 144 20.56 -12.89 -11.37
CA LEU A 144 20.31 -13.08 -9.94
C LEU A 144 19.60 -14.43 -9.66
N ILE A 145 18.70 -14.88 -10.51
CA ILE A 145 18.05 -16.19 -10.38
C ILE A 145 19.09 -17.31 -10.61
N GLY A 146 19.86 -17.24 -11.68
CA GLY A 146 20.89 -18.22 -11.99
C GLY A 146 20.36 -19.66 -11.91
N ASN A 147 21.08 -20.49 -11.15
CA ASN A 147 20.71 -21.90 -10.97
C ASN A 147 19.75 -22.16 -9.78
N ARG A 148 19.31 -21.12 -9.07
CA ARG A 148 18.41 -21.27 -7.90
C ARG A 148 17.02 -21.72 -8.33
N ASP A 149 16.35 -22.45 -7.44
CA ASP A 149 14.96 -22.85 -7.66
C ASP A 149 14.00 -21.67 -7.51
N PHE A 150 13.08 -21.53 -8.48
CA PHE A 150 12.12 -20.45 -8.44
C PHE A 150 10.71 -20.85 -8.86
N SER A 151 9.75 -20.08 -8.44
CA SER A 151 8.35 -20.11 -8.86
C SER A 151 7.91 -18.74 -9.36
N ILE A 152 6.82 -18.68 -10.11
CA ILE A 152 6.24 -17.48 -10.67
C ILE A 152 4.85 -17.25 -10.07
N ASN A 153 4.56 -16.02 -9.67
CA ASN A 153 3.20 -15.55 -9.43
C ASN A 153 2.89 -14.41 -10.42
N VAL A 154 2.16 -14.70 -11.47
CA VAL A 154 1.72 -13.71 -12.46
C VAL A 154 0.34 -13.18 -12.09
N ILE A 155 0.22 -11.85 -12.06
CA ILE A 155 -0.95 -11.11 -11.55
C ILE A 155 -1.43 -10.13 -12.61
N SER A 156 -2.56 -10.42 -13.23
CA SER A 156 -3.19 -9.54 -14.23
C SER A 156 -4.64 -9.96 -14.45
N THR A 157 -5.56 -9.03 -14.40
CA THR A 157 -6.98 -9.30 -14.68
C THR A 157 -7.18 -9.75 -16.13
N SER A 158 -6.68 -9.01 -17.10
CA SER A 158 -6.85 -9.29 -18.52
C SER A 158 -5.80 -10.24 -19.10
N GLY A 159 -4.58 -10.20 -18.56
CA GLY A 159 -3.41 -10.86 -19.14
C GLY A 159 -2.84 -10.16 -20.38
N THR A 160 -3.33 -8.98 -20.72
CA THR A 160 -2.93 -8.23 -21.93
C THR A 160 -2.22 -6.91 -21.62
N THR A 161 -2.02 -6.57 -20.35
CA THR A 161 -1.19 -5.43 -19.95
C THR A 161 0.23 -5.71 -20.42
N THR A 162 0.81 -4.78 -21.18
CA THR A 162 2.03 -5.00 -21.97
C THR A 162 3.21 -5.46 -21.12
N GLU A 163 3.51 -4.75 -20.04
CA GLU A 163 4.69 -4.97 -19.22
C GLU A 163 4.66 -6.36 -18.53
N PRO A 164 3.62 -6.74 -17.78
CA PRO A 164 3.57 -8.06 -17.16
C PRO A 164 3.39 -9.19 -18.18
N ALA A 165 2.73 -8.96 -19.32
CA ALA A 165 2.58 -9.97 -20.35
C ALA A 165 3.93 -10.33 -21.02
N ILE A 166 4.77 -9.33 -21.30
CA ILE A 166 6.13 -9.54 -21.82
C ILE A 166 6.98 -10.26 -20.78
N ALA A 167 6.99 -9.77 -19.54
CA ALA A 167 7.76 -10.40 -18.46
C ALA A 167 7.32 -11.85 -18.25
N PHE A 168 6.02 -12.16 -18.30
CA PHE A 168 5.55 -13.52 -18.14
C PHE A 168 6.01 -14.45 -19.29
N ARG A 169 6.03 -13.98 -20.53
CA ARG A 169 6.59 -14.78 -21.65
C ARG A 169 8.04 -15.16 -21.40
N ILE A 170 8.87 -14.18 -21.00
CA ILE A 170 10.30 -14.37 -20.74
C ILE A 170 10.51 -15.37 -19.59
N PHE A 171 9.93 -15.11 -18.43
CA PHE A 171 10.18 -15.94 -17.24
C PHE A 171 9.50 -17.30 -17.29
N ARG A 172 8.38 -17.43 -18.01
CA ARG A 172 7.78 -18.73 -18.31
C ARG A 172 8.71 -19.60 -19.15
N GLU A 173 9.28 -19.06 -20.23
CA GLU A 173 10.25 -19.78 -21.09
C GLU A 173 11.46 -20.23 -20.27
N ILE A 174 12.04 -19.38 -19.44
CA ILE A 174 13.16 -19.73 -18.55
C ILE A 174 12.76 -20.88 -17.61
N LEU A 175 11.57 -20.82 -17.03
CA LEU A 175 11.06 -21.86 -16.13
C LEU A 175 10.84 -23.19 -16.85
N GLU A 176 10.25 -23.16 -18.06
CA GLU A 176 10.01 -24.33 -18.88
C GLU A 176 11.32 -24.97 -19.35
N ASN A 177 12.32 -24.19 -19.75
CA ASN A 177 13.65 -24.68 -20.13
C ASN A 177 14.38 -25.33 -18.95
N LYS A 178 14.22 -24.78 -17.73
CA LYS A 178 14.88 -25.31 -16.55
C LYS A 178 14.26 -26.60 -16.03
N TYR A 179 12.94 -26.72 -16.01
CA TYR A 179 12.24 -27.83 -15.34
C TYR A 179 11.50 -28.78 -16.30
N GLY A 180 11.36 -28.40 -17.55
CA GLY A 180 10.44 -29.05 -18.50
C GLY A 180 8.97 -28.67 -18.19
N LEU A 181 8.08 -28.82 -19.18
CA LEU A 181 6.71 -28.35 -19.16
C LEU A 181 5.90 -28.78 -17.92
N LYS A 182 5.96 -30.08 -17.58
CA LYS A 182 5.15 -30.65 -16.48
C LYS A 182 5.52 -30.12 -15.09
N GLU A 183 6.78 -29.89 -14.83
CA GLU A 183 7.22 -29.36 -13.55
C GLU A 183 7.08 -27.84 -13.50
N ALA A 184 7.33 -27.15 -14.62
CA ALA A 184 7.10 -25.71 -14.74
C ALA A 184 5.64 -25.35 -14.46
N GLN A 185 4.66 -26.12 -14.94
CA GLN A 185 3.23 -25.93 -14.67
C GLN A 185 2.92 -25.90 -13.15
N LYS A 186 3.60 -26.70 -12.35
CA LYS A 186 3.39 -26.75 -10.89
C LYS A 186 4.00 -25.57 -10.14
N ARG A 187 4.88 -24.80 -10.79
CA ARG A 187 5.62 -23.66 -10.24
C ARG A 187 5.06 -22.31 -10.70
N ILE A 188 4.02 -22.33 -11.57
CA ILE A 188 3.33 -21.14 -12.05
C ILE A 188 2.01 -20.99 -11.29
N TYR A 189 1.85 -19.85 -10.64
CA TYR A 189 0.68 -19.45 -9.89
C TYR A 189 0.09 -18.20 -10.56
N VAL A 190 -1.19 -18.25 -10.91
CA VAL A 190 -1.86 -17.20 -11.68
C VAL A 190 -2.94 -16.54 -10.84
N THR A 191 -2.82 -15.24 -10.63
CA THR A 191 -3.86 -14.44 -9.98
C THR A 191 -4.52 -13.58 -11.05
N THR A 192 -5.79 -13.89 -11.41
CA THR A 192 -6.45 -13.32 -12.59
C THR A 192 -7.98 -13.26 -12.41
N ASP A 193 -8.69 -12.78 -13.43
CA ASP A 193 -10.16 -12.83 -13.50
C ASP A 193 -10.69 -14.27 -13.34
N LYS A 194 -11.88 -14.41 -12.78
CA LYS A 194 -12.49 -15.72 -12.52
C LYS A 194 -12.85 -16.48 -13.79
N LYS A 195 -13.25 -15.78 -14.86
CA LYS A 195 -13.85 -16.37 -16.07
C LYS A 195 -13.21 -15.89 -17.37
N ASN A 196 -12.73 -14.66 -17.41
CA ASN A 196 -12.38 -13.95 -18.63
C ASN A 196 -10.90 -13.60 -18.71
N GLY A 197 -10.46 -13.20 -19.91
CA GLY A 197 -9.10 -12.71 -20.16
C GLY A 197 -8.15 -13.76 -20.70
N ALA A 198 -7.13 -13.29 -21.41
CA ALA A 198 -6.13 -14.15 -22.05
C ALA A 198 -5.33 -14.97 -21.02
N LEU A 199 -5.02 -14.39 -19.86
CA LEU A 199 -4.29 -15.09 -18.81
C LEU A 199 -5.13 -16.22 -18.19
N LYS A 200 -6.44 -16.00 -18.03
CA LYS A 200 -7.35 -17.06 -17.55
C LYS A 200 -7.45 -18.22 -18.53
N GLN A 201 -7.63 -17.92 -19.81
CA GLN A 201 -7.66 -18.95 -20.86
C GLN A 201 -6.38 -19.78 -20.89
N LEU A 202 -5.22 -19.11 -20.82
CA LEU A 202 -3.92 -19.79 -20.75
C LEU A 202 -3.80 -20.64 -19.47
N ALA A 203 -4.19 -20.10 -18.33
CA ALA A 203 -4.09 -20.82 -17.06
C ALA A 203 -4.96 -22.09 -17.03
N ASP A 204 -6.14 -22.05 -17.68
CA ASP A 204 -7.02 -23.22 -17.78
C ASP A 204 -6.45 -24.28 -18.75
N SER A 205 -5.94 -23.86 -19.90
CA SER A 205 -5.33 -24.78 -20.89
C SER A 205 -4.09 -25.47 -20.32
N GLU A 206 -3.24 -24.73 -19.62
CA GLU A 206 -1.99 -25.23 -19.03
C GLU A 206 -2.18 -25.81 -17.62
N LYS A 207 -3.39 -25.76 -17.07
CA LYS A 207 -3.73 -26.27 -15.71
C LYS A 207 -2.89 -25.64 -14.60
N TYR A 208 -2.57 -24.34 -14.71
CA TYR A 208 -1.88 -23.61 -13.67
C TYR A 208 -2.74 -23.48 -12.40
N THR A 209 -2.09 -23.34 -11.25
CA THR A 209 -2.80 -23.00 -10.00
C THR A 209 -3.30 -21.57 -10.08
N THR A 210 -4.63 -21.34 -10.00
CA THR A 210 -5.25 -20.02 -10.18
C THR A 210 -5.79 -19.46 -8.89
N PHE A 211 -5.81 -18.14 -8.76
CA PHE A 211 -6.48 -17.35 -7.71
C PHE A 211 -7.29 -16.25 -8.37
N VAL A 212 -8.36 -15.82 -7.69
CA VAL A 212 -9.33 -14.88 -8.27
C VAL A 212 -9.04 -13.45 -7.85
N ILE A 213 -9.00 -12.54 -8.83
CA ILE A 213 -9.14 -11.11 -8.59
C ILE A 213 -10.65 -10.82 -8.62
N PRO A 214 -11.26 -10.35 -7.51
CA PRO A 214 -12.69 -10.05 -7.49
C PRO A 214 -13.05 -8.95 -8.51
N ASP A 215 -14.10 -9.15 -9.27
CA ASP A 215 -14.54 -8.23 -10.34
C ASP A 215 -14.94 -6.83 -9.82
N ASN A 216 -15.30 -6.76 -8.54
CA ASN A 216 -15.75 -5.55 -7.86
C ASN A 216 -14.68 -4.88 -7.01
N ILE A 217 -13.40 -5.19 -7.23
CA ILE A 217 -12.26 -4.57 -6.53
C ILE A 217 -11.27 -4.03 -7.54
N GLY A 218 -11.02 -2.72 -7.51
CA GLY A 218 -10.01 -2.06 -8.35
C GLY A 218 -8.58 -2.43 -7.95
N GLY A 219 -7.62 -2.34 -8.90
CA GLY A 219 -6.23 -2.77 -8.66
C GLY A 219 -5.57 -2.13 -7.45
N ARG A 220 -5.73 -0.82 -7.24
CA ARG A 220 -5.13 -0.09 -6.11
C ARG A 220 -5.76 -0.39 -4.74
N TYR A 221 -6.95 -1.04 -4.73
CA TYR A 221 -7.67 -1.51 -3.55
C TYR A 221 -7.52 -3.02 -3.31
N SER A 222 -6.64 -3.72 -4.05
CA SER A 222 -6.64 -5.18 -4.10
C SER A 222 -5.63 -5.87 -3.17
N VAL A 223 -4.89 -5.14 -2.34
CA VAL A 223 -3.83 -5.72 -1.51
C VAL A 223 -4.31 -6.81 -0.57
N LEU A 224 -5.54 -6.70 -0.05
CA LEU A 224 -6.16 -7.70 0.84
C LEU A 224 -6.90 -8.84 0.09
N THR A 225 -6.74 -8.92 -1.23
CA THR A 225 -7.17 -10.07 -2.06
C THR A 225 -6.01 -11.03 -2.31
N ALA A 226 -6.23 -12.08 -3.07
CA ALA A 226 -5.17 -12.99 -3.53
C ALA A 226 -4.00 -12.26 -4.22
N VAL A 227 -4.23 -11.07 -4.78
CA VAL A 227 -3.22 -10.21 -5.40
C VAL A 227 -2.07 -9.90 -4.43
N GLY A 228 -2.39 -9.46 -3.23
CA GLY A 228 -1.38 -9.19 -2.19
C GLY A 228 -1.11 -10.38 -1.29
N LEU A 229 -2.16 -11.10 -0.89
CA LEU A 229 -2.04 -12.12 0.15
C LEU A 229 -1.15 -13.30 -0.21
N LEU A 230 -1.08 -13.73 -1.49
CA LEU A 230 -0.22 -14.84 -1.88
C LEU A 230 1.27 -14.50 -1.73
N PRO A 231 1.82 -13.44 -2.35
CA PRO A 231 3.24 -13.10 -2.17
C PRO A 231 3.57 -12.71 -0.72
N ILE A 232 2.64 -12.06 0.01
CA ILE A 232 2.81 -11.74 1.44
C ILE A 232 2.96 -13.02 2.27
N ALA A 233 2.11 -14.02 2.05
CA ALA A 233 2.19 -15.30 2.75
C ALA A 233 3.48 -16.07 2.38
N VAL A 234 3.93 -16.00 1.11
CA VAL A 234 5.21 -16.61 0.70
C VAL A 234 6.39 -15.97 1.41
N ALA A 235 6.35 -14.67 1.67
CA ALA A 235 7.37 -13.97 2.46
C ALA A 235 7.36 -14.35 3.96
N GLY A 236 6.42 -15.21 4.40
CA GLY A 236 6.34 -15.71 5.78
C GLY A 236 5.53 -14.84 6.73
N ILE A 237 4.81 -13.86 6.21
CA ILE A 237 3.98 -12.94 6.99
C ILE A 237 2.62 -13.58 7.26
N ASP A 238 2.10 -13.41 8.48
CA ASP A 238 0.79 -13.94 8.88
C ASP A 238 -0.36 -13.12 8.28
N ILE A 239 -0.88 -13.60 7.16
CA ILE A 239 -2.00 -12.96 6.46
C ILE A 239 -3.31 -12.99 7.27
N THR A 240 -3.44 -13.89 8.27
CA THR A 240 -4.61 -13.89 9.15
C THR A 240 -4.60 -12.70 10.08
N LYS A 241 -3.44 -12.37 10.64
CA LYS A 241 -3.26 -11.19 11.48
C LYS A 241 -3.45 -9.90 10.67
N LEU A 242 -2.92 -9.86 9.43
CA LEU A 242 -3.14 -8.73 8.52
C LEU A 242 -4.65 -8.49 8.28
N MET A 243 -5.40 -9.55 7.96
CA MET A 243 -6.85 -9.47 7.79
C MET A 243 -7.60 -9.10 9.07
N ASN A 244 -7.13 -9.54 10.24
CA ASN A 244 -7.71 -9.15 11.51
C ASN A 244 -7.56 -7.66 11.79
N GLY A 245 -6.40 -7.08 11.47
CA GLY A 245 -6.19 -5.62 11.57
C GLY A 245 -7.13 -4.83 10.65
N ALA A 246 -7.30 -5.28 9.40
CA ALA A 246 -8.23 -4.66 8.46
C ALA A 246 -9.70 -4.80 8.92
N ARG A 247 -10.07 -5.95 9.49
CA ARG A 247 -11.41 -6.15 10.08
C ARG A 247 -11.66 -5.22 11.25
N PHE A 248 -10.69 -5.07 12.15
CA PHE A 248 -10.81 -4.13 13.24
C PHE A 248 -11.02 -2.69 12.73
N ALA A 249 -10.28 -2.28 11.70
CA ALA A 249 -10.45 -0.97 11.07
C ALA A 249 -11.84 -0.81 10.43
N GLN A 250 -12.33 -1.84 9.73
CA GLN A 250 -13.67 -1.86 9.16
C GLN A 250 -14.74 -1.63 10.24
N GLU A 251 -14.64 -2.32 11.37
CA GLU A 251 -15.56 -2.20 12.50
C GLU A 251 -15.44 -0.82 13.17
N LYS A 252 -14.21 -0.33 13.41
CA LYS A 252 -13.92 0.98 14.03
C LYS A 252 -14.48 2.14 13.21
N TYR A 253 -14.33 2.10 11.88
CA TYR A 253 -14.73 3.18 10.98
C TYR A 253 -16.12 2.99 10.38
N ALA A 254 -16.90 2.02 10.86
CA ALA A 254 -18.31 1.85 10.49
C ALA A 254 -19.23 2.95 11.05
N ASP A 255 -18.78 3.70 12.06
CA ASP A 255 -19.51 4.86 12.57
C ASP A 255 -19.42 6.03 11.57
N LYS A 256 -20.58 6.49 11.09
CA LYS A 256 -20.66 7.62 10.15
C LYS A 256 -20.45 8.99 10.80
N SER A 257 -20.44 9.05 12.13
CA SER A 257 -20.27 10.29 12.87
C SER A 257 -18.87 10.87 12.70
N LEU A 258 -18.76 11.99 12.02
CA LEU A 258 -17.50 12.71 11.82
C LEU A 258 -16.81 13.05 13.17
N LYS A 259 -17.57 13.17 14.25
CA LYS A 259 -17.01 13.45 15.59
C LYS A 259 -16.11 12.32 16.11
N TYR A 260 -16.43 11.05 15.77
CA TYR A 260 -15.74 9.88 16.33
C TYR A 260 -14.93 9.09 15.29
N ASN A 261 -15.04 9.44 14.01
CA ASN A 261 -14.39 8.74 12.92
C ASN A 261 -13.16 9.52 12.42
N ASP A 262 -11.99 9.17 12.93
CA ASP A 262 -10.72 9.84 12.58
C ASP A 262 -10.35 9.66 11.09
N CYS A 263 -10.79 8.56 10.47
CA CYS A 263 -10.60 8.33 9.04
C CYS A 263 -11.37 9.38 8.20
N TYR A 264 -12.61 9.68 8.58
CA TYR A 264 -13.41 10.71 7.93
C TYR A 264 -12.92 12.12 8.26
N LYS A 265 -12.45 12.37 9.51
CA LYS A 265 -11.78 13.62 9.85
C LYS A 265 -10.57 13.89 8.98
N TYR A 266 -9.72 12.87 8.78
CA TYR A 266 -8.56 12.97 7.90
C TYR A 266 -8.99 13.37 6.47
N ALA A 267 -9.99 12.72 5.90
CA ALA A 267 -10.53 13.05 4.58
C ALA A 267 -11.07 14.50 4.50
N VAL A 268 -11.81 14.95 5.51
CA VAL A 268 -12.35 16.32 5.58
C VAL A 268 -11.24 17.35 5.72
N ILE A 269 -10.27 17.12 6.59
CA ILE A 269 -9.14 18.04 6.80
C ILE A 269 -8.32 18.19 5.51
N ARG A 270 -8.03 17.11 4.80
CA ARG A 270 -7.38 17.14 3.47
C ARG A 270 -8.16 18.03 2.50
N ASN A 271 -9.49 17.88 2.45
CA ASN A 271 -10.35 18.69 1.60
C ASN A 271 -10.37 20.18 2.01
N LEU A 272 -10.35 20.49 3.30
CA LEU A 272 -10.24 21.85 3.80
C LEU A 272 -8.90 22.48 3.43
N LEU A 273 -7.81 21.74 3.58
CA LEU A 273 -6.48 22.18 3.16
C LEU A 273 -6.42 22.41 1.64
N TYR A 274 -6.98 21.51 0.84
CA TYR A 274 -7.07 21.66 -0.62
C TYR A 274 -7.83 22.91 -1.02
N ARG A 275 -8.98 23.21 -0.41
CA ARG A 275 -9.77 24.43 -0.63
C ARG A 275 -9.02 25.69 -0.20
N ASN A 276 -8.03 25.55 0.69
CA ASN A 276 -7.10 26.60 1.12
C ASN A 276 -5.77 26.58 0.30
N SER A 277 -5.83 26.10 -0.94
CA SER A 277 -4.71 26.08 -1.89
C SER A 277 -3.52 25.20 -1.49
N LYS A 278 -3.69 24.24 -0.58
CA LYS A 278 -2.71 23.22 -0.26
C LYS A 278 -2.93 22.02 -1.21
N ASN A 279 -2.28 22.08 -2.37
CA ASN A 279 -2.53 21.15 -3.49
C ASN A 279 -1.60 19.95 -3.52
N ILE A 280 -0.64 19.88 -2.60
CA ILE A 280 0.37 18.82 -2.51
C ILE A 280 0.32 18.24 -1.11
N GLU A 281 0.17 16.94 -1.00
CA GLU A 281 0.34 16.20 0.24
C GLU A 281 1.60 15.36 0.18
N ILE A 282 2.45 15.51 1.19
CA ILE A 282 3.67 14.73 1.35
C ILE A 282 3.42 13.71 2.45
N LEU A 283 3.38 12.41 2.11
CA LEU A 283 3.40 11.35 3.09
C LEU A 283 4.83 11.12 3.56
N VAL A 284 5.08 11.40 4.84
CA VAL A 284 6.41 11.37 5.46
C VAL A 284 6.55 10.15 6.35
N SER A 285 7.69 9.48 6.30
CA SER A 285 8.06 8.45 7.25
C SER A 285 9.49 8.62 7.76
N TYR A 286 9.70 8.33 9.04
CA TYR A 286 11.03 8.21 9.69
C TYR A 286 11.46 6.74 9.80
N GLU A 287 10.67 5.81 9.25
CA GLU A 287 10.95 4.38 9.18
C GLU A 287 11.18 3.97 7.71
N PRO A 288 12.43 3.67 7.31
CA PRO A 288 12.75 3.36 5.91
C PRO A 288 11.99 2.16 5.34
N LYS A 289 11.52 1.25 6.18
CA LYS A 289 10.70 0.11 5.76
C LYS A 289 9.34 0.51 5.17
N LEU A 290 8.89 1.74 5.39
CA LEU A 290 7.63 2.24 4.86
C LEU A 290 7.75 2.88 3.47
N HIS A 291 8.94 2.83 2.82
CA HIS A 291 9.13 3.32 1.46
C HIS A 291 8.03 2.85 0.50
N TYR A 292 7.80 1.55 0.38
CA TYR A 292 6.76 1.04 -0.52
C TYR A 292 5.33 1.22 -0.02
N MET A 293 5.12 1.49 1.27
CA MET A 293 3.83 1.96 1.77
C MET A 293 3.50 3.35 1.21
N ILE A 294 4.49 4.23 1.15
CA ILE A 294 4.37 5.55 0.51
C ILE A 294 4.10 5.39 -1.00
N GLU A 295 4.81 4.49 -1.70
CA GLU A 295 4.59 4.24 -3.12
C GLU A 295 3.18 3.69 -3.43
N TRP A 296 2.69 2.75 -2.62
CA TRP A 296 1.31 2.26 -2.71
C TRP A 296 0.29 3.38 -2.42
N TRP A 297 0.52 4.19 -1.40
CA TRP A 297 -0.32 5.32 -1.05
C TRP A 297 -0.39 6.37 -2.17
N LYS A 298 0.74 6.66 -2.84
CA LYS A 298 0.76 7.55 -4.00
C LYS A 298 -0.13 7.05 -5.12
N GLN A 299 -0.10 5.76 -5.44
CA GLN A 299 -1.01 5.18 -6.43
C GLN A 299 -2.46 5.27 -5.94
N LEU A 300 -2.73 4.90 -4.70
CA LEU A 300 -4.07 4.89 -4.14
C LEU A 300 -4.72 6.28 -4.24
N PHE A 301 -4.05 7.33 -3.80
CA PHE A 301 -4.58 8.69 -3.79
C PHE A 301 -4.51 9.34 -5.18
N GLY A 302 -3.41 9.21 -5.90
CA GLY A 302 -3.22 9.83 -7.21
C GLY A 302 -4.24 9.36 -8.25
N GLU A 303 -4.44 8.04 -8.38
CA GLU A 303 -5.43 7.49 -9.31
C GLU A 303 -6.88 7.72 -8.85
N SER A 304 -7.11 7.88 -7.54
CA SER A 304 -8.47 8.07 -7.02
C SER A 304 -8.94 9.52 -7.11
N GLU A 305 -8.07 10.49 -6.86
CA GLU A 305 -8.45 11.90 -6.76
C GLU A 305 -8.08 12.75 -7.98
N GLY A 306 -7.00 12.42 -8.70
CA GLY A 306 -6.46 13.21 -9.81
C GLY A 306 -7.31 13.15 -11.08
N LYS A 307 -8.49 13.78 -11.08
CA LYS A 307 -9.48 13.77 -12.17
C LYS A 307 -10.14 15.12 -12.35
N ASP A 308 -10.63 15.40 -13.55
CA ASP A 308 -11.43 16.58 -13.87
C ASP A 308 -10.73 17.91 -13.49
N GLY A 309 -9.39 17.96 -13.58
CA GLY A 309 -8.58 19.10 -13.15
C GLY A 309 -8.56 19.36 -11.65
N LYS A 310 -8.98 18.36 -10.84
CA LYS A 310 -9.03 18.40 -9.38
C LYS A 310 -8.07 17.40 -8.77
N GLY A 311 -7.97 17.42 -7.43
CA GLY A 311 -7.24 16.47 -6.62
C GLY A 311 -5.98 17.06 -6.00
N ILE A 312 -5.59 16.42 -4.88
CA ILE A 312 -4.35 16.72 -4.17
C ILE A 312 -3.24 15.86 -4.78
N PHE A 313 -2.12 16.46 -5.17
CA PHE A 313 -0.99 15.71 -5.71
C PHE A 313 -0.26 14.95 -4.59
N PRO A 314 -0.28 13.60 -4.60
CA PRO A 314 0.37 12.82 -3.57
C PRO A 314 1.85 12.63 -3.89
N THR A 315 2.72 12.95 -2.94
CA THR A 315 4.15 12.64 -3.01
C THR A 315 4.63 12.09 -1.68
N GLY A 316 5.89 11.69 -1.58
CA GLY A 316 6.44 11.12 -0.37
C GLY A 316 7.82 11.63 -0.04
N ALA A 317 8.19 11.52 1.22
CA ALA A 317 9.54 11.80 1.70
C ALA A 317 9.94 10.83 2.84
N GLU A 318 11.21 10.50 2.87
CA GLU A 318 11.82 9.67 3.92
C GLU A 318 12.76 10.55 4.75
N PHE A 319 12.32 10.95 5.92
CA PHE A 319 13.14 11.72 6.83
C PHE A 319 13.97 10.79 7.73
N THR A 320 15.18 11.17 8.13
CA THR A 320 15.87 12.46 7.98
C THR A 320 16.52 12.67 6.60
N THR A 321 16.64 11.63 5.76
CA THR A 321 17.35 11.67 4.47
C THR A 321 16.87 12.84 3.60
N ASP A 322 15.58 12.98 3.38
CA ASP A 322 15.01 14.02 2.52
C ASP A 322 14.95 15.40 3.15
N LEU A 323 15.28 15.55 4.43
CA LEU A 323 15.55 16.88 4.98
C LEU A 323 16.80 17.51 4.37
N HIS A 324 17.73 16.68 3.90
CA HIS A 324 18.95 17.12 3.18
C HIS A 324 18.72 17.32 1.67
N SER A 325 17.48 17.18 1.19
CA SER A 325 17.08 17.41 -0.20
C SER A 325 15.88 18.35 -0.31
N LEU A 326 14.76 18.00 0.31
CA LEU A 326 13.50 18.73 0.25
C LEU A 326 13.26 19.68 1.43
N GLY A 327 14.03 19.54 2.53
CA GLY A 327 13.81 20.29 3.76
C GLY A 327 13.79 21.80 3.54
N GLN A 328 14.72 22.36 2.75
CA GLN A 328 14.74 23.78 2.42
C GLN A 328 13.46 24.23 1.71
N TYR A 329 12.98 23.45 0.74
CA TYR A 329 11.75 23.81 0.02
C TYR A 329 10.52 23.72 0.91
N ILE A 330 10.42 22.69 1.73
CA ILE A 330 9.29 22.52 2.65
C ILE A 330 9.28 23.68 3.66
N GLN A 331 10.44 24.07 4.21
CA GLN A 331 10.54 25.13 5.23
C GLN A 331 10.30 26.52 4.67
N GLU A 332 10.81 26.87 3.46
CA GLU A 332 10.78 28.24 2.94
C GLU A 332 10.21 28.38 1.54
N GLY A 333 9.82 27.29 0.87
CA GLY A 333 9.25 27.31 -0.48
C GLY A 333 7.79 27.77 -0.50
N ARG A 334 7.06 27.43 -1.56
CA ARG A 334 5.63 27.78 -1.71
C ARG A 334 4.78 27.12 -0.63
N ARG A 335 3.84 27.89 -0.08
CA ARG A 335 2.91 27.42 0.98
C ARG A 335 1.72 26.62 0.41
N ASN A 336 1.91 25.82 -0.66
CA ASN A 336 0.88 25.01 -1.32
C ASN A 336 0.90 23.53 -0.96
N LEU A 337 1.62 23.15 0.09
CA LEU A 337 1.77 21.78 0.54
C LEU A 337 1.43 21.62 2.02
N PHE A 338 1.17 20.39 2.44
CA PHE A 338 1.04 19.94 3.81
C PHE A 338 1.63 18.54 3.95
N GLU A 339 1.90 18.12 5.16
CA GLU A 339 2.47 16.82 5.47
C GLU A 339 1.49 15.92 6.21
N THR A 340 1.56 14.63 5.91
CA THR A 340 1.00 13.55 6.73
C THR A 340 2.16 12.67 7.19
N VAL A 341 2.49 12.72 8.47
CA VAL A 341 3.65 12.02 9.06
C VAL A 341 3.21 10.70 9.67
N ILE A 342 3.79 9.59 9.24
CA ILE A 342 3.62 8.29 9.90
C ILE A 342 4.67 8.17 11.01
N ASN A 343 4.21 8.13 12.24
CA ASN A 343 5.04 7.88 13.43
C ASN A 343 4.86 6.44 13.91
N VAL A 344 5.93 5.65 13.90
CA VAL A 344 5.97 4.32 14.53
C VAL A 344 6.41 4.50 15.97
N GLU A 345 5.47 4.39 16.93
CA GLU A 345 5.72 4.72 18.34
C GLU A 345 6.76 3.81 18.99
N LYS A 346 6.77 2.52 18.64
CA LYS A 346 7.68 1.54 19.20
C LYS A 346 8.54 0.91 18.10
N SER A 347 9.83 1.15 18.14
CA SER A 347 10.80 0.46 17.30
C SER A 347 10.95 -1.01 17.71
N LYS A 348 11.19 -1.89 16.73
CA LYS A 348 11.40 -3.33 16.97
C LYS A 348 12.74 -3.60 17.67
N SER A 349 13.73 -2.77 17.43
CA SER A 349 15.10 -2.85 18.02
C SER A 349 15.63 -1.44 18.22
N ASP A 350 16.60 -1.30 19.11
CA ASP A 350 17.21 -0.02 19.40
C ASP A 350 18.73 -0.18 19.63
N ILE A 351 19.47 0.92 19.53
CA ILE A 351 20.91 0.99 19.75
C ILE A 351 21.19 2.17 20.66
N GLU A 352 21.88 1.94 21.76
CA GLU A 352 22.35 2.98 22.65
C GLU A 352 23.61 3.66 22.09
N ILE A 353 23.61 5.00 22.11
CA ILE A 353 24.76 5.84 21.73
C ILE A 353 25.75 5.84 22.88
N LYS A 354 26.97 5.43 22.60
CA LYS A 354 28.04 5.39 23.60
C LYS A 354 28.82 6.71 23.63
N GLU A 355 29.42 6.99 24.77
CA GLU A 355 30.35 8.10 24.94
C GLU A 355 31.63 7.84 24.11
N ASP A 356 32.12 8.87 23.41
CA ASP A 356 33.42 8.88 22.75
C ASP A 356 34.42 9.68 23.62
N GLY A 357 35.58 9.09 23.86
CA GLY A 357 36.57 9.67 24.77
C GLY A 357 37.09 11.05 24.35
N ASP A 358 37.22 11.29 23.06
CA ASP A 358 37.75 12.55 22.52
C ASP A 358 36.66 13.58 22.21
N ASN A 359 35.39 13.14 22.08
CA ASN A 359 34.20 13.99 21.74
C ASN A 359 34.46 14.99 20.60
N LEU A 360 35.23 14.58 19.58
CA LEU A 360 35.60 15.46 18.46
C LEU A 360 34.42 15.91 17.62
N ASP A 361 33.35 15.07 17.54
CA ASP A 361 32.10 15.36 16.87
C ASP A 361 31.12 16.19 17.74
N GLY A 362 31.43 16.39 19.02
CA GLY A 362 30.58 17.13 19.96
C GLY A 362 29.29 16.41 20.36
N LEU A 363 29.17 15.09 20.13
CA LEU A 363 27.92 14.34 20.30
C LEU A 363 27.75 13.63 21.65
N ASN A 364 28.72 13.78 22.61
CA ASN A 364 28.62 13.14 23.94
C ASN A 364 27.37 13.56 24.74
N TYR A 365 26.70 14.65 24.38
CA TYR A 365 25.40 15.00 24.99
C TYR A 365 24.28 13.99 24.66
N LEU A 366 24.49 13.13 23.65
CA LEU A 366 23.59 12.02 23.27
C LEU A 366 23.96 10.70 23.96
N ALA A 367 25.11 10.61 24.65
CA ALA A 367 25.52 9.38 25.33
C ALA A 367 24.46 8.90 26.31
N GLY A 368 24.19 7.58 26.28
CA GLY A 368 23.11 6.95 27.04
C GLY A 368 21.70 7.16 26.45
N LYS A 369 21.56 7.86 25.32
CA LYS A 369 20.30 7.92 24.57
C LYS A 369 20.26 6.83 23.51
N SER A 370 19.06 6.41 23.13
CA SER A 370 18.89 5.46 22.04
C SER A 370 18.74 6.17 20.69
N LEU A 371 19.03 5.45 19.59
CA LEU A 371 18.80 5.96 18.23
C LEU A 371 17.31 6.25 17.98
N ASP A 372 16.41 5.40 18.49
CA ASP A 372 14.94 5.63 18.37
C ASP A 372 14.53 6.93 19.06
N TYR A 373 15.09 7.22 20.23
CA TYR A 373 14.85 8.49 20.92
C TYR A 373 15.30 9.69 20.06
N VAL A 374 16.51 9.63 19.48
CA VAL A 374 17.04 10.73 18.64
C VAL A 374 16.21 10.90 17.38
N ASN A 375 15.82 9.80 16.73
CA ASN A 375 14.96 9.83 15.54
C ASN A 375 13.60 10.47 15.83
N LYS A 376 12.99 10.15 16.98
CA LYS A 376 11.74 10.79 17.42
C LYS A 376 11.90 12.27 17.72
N LYS A 377 13.01 12.67 18.34
CA LYS A 377 13.29 14.10 18.57
C LYS A 377 13.58 14.85 17.28
N ALA A 378 14.19 14.21 16.29
CA ALA A 378 14.31 14.78 14.94
C ALA A 378 12.92 14.98 14.31
N MET A 379 12.02 14.01 14.42
CA MET A 379 10.64 14.12 13.94
C MET A 379 9.89 15.28 14.63
N GLU A 380 9.90 15.32 15.97
CA GLU A 380 9.22 16.36 16.74
C GLU A 380 9.74 17.76 16.38
N GLY A 381 11.07 17.93 16.30
CA GLY A 381 11.69 19.19 15.92
C GLY A 381 11.36 19.62 14.49
N THR A 382 11.33 18.68 13.56
CA THR A 382 10.98 18.94 12.16
C THR A 382 9.51 19.37 12.03
N ILE A 383 8.59 18.66 12.68
CA ILE A 383 7.15 19.01 12.68
C ILE A 383 6.97 20.42 13.24
N SER A 384 7.60 20.74 14.39
CA SER A 384 7.52 22.09 14.99
C SER A 384 7.98 23.16 14.01
N ALA A 385 9.16 22.98 13.40
CA ALA A 385 9.73 23.94 12.44
C ALA A 385 8.84 24.12 11.18
N HIS A 386 8.34 23.04 10.61
CA HIS A 386 7.49 23.09 9.42
C HIS A 386 6.14 23.77 9.73
N VAL A 387 5.55 23.49 10.88
CA VAL A 387 4.30 24.14 11.33
C VAL A 387 4.51 25.63 11.56
N GLU A 388 5.59 26.04 12.24
CA GLU A 388 5.97 27.45 12.40
C GLU A 388 6.20 28.12 11.04
N GLY A 389 6.74 27.40 10.06
CA GLY A 389 6.88 27.85 8.67
C GLY A 389 5.58 27.86 7.86
N GLY A 390 4.43 27.50 8.44
CA GLY A 390 3.10 27.51 7.79
C GLY A 390 2.82 26.26 6.93
N VAL A 391 3.46 25.14 7.24
CA VAL A 391 3.19 23.83 6.65
C VAL A 391 2.38 22.98 7.63
N PRO A 392 1.07 22.77 7.40
CA PRO A 392 0.25 21.93 8.26
C PRO A 392 0.76 20.49 8.31
N ASN A 393 0.69 19.88 9.50
CA ASN A 393 1.11 18.50 9.72
C ASN A 393 -0.01 17.67 10.36
N ILE A 394 -0.41 16.58 9.70
CA ILE A 394 -1.25 15.52 10.26
C ILE A 394 -0.31 14.41 10.73
N VAL A 395 -0.49 13.88 11.92
CA VAL A 395 0.35 12.78 12.43
C VAL A 395 -0.48 11.53 12.63
N ILE A 396 -0.10 10.46 11.92
CA ILE A 396 -0.67 9.11 12.09
C ILE A 396 0.27 8.32 13.00
N ASN A 397 -0.12 8.15 14.25
CA ASN A 397 0.62 7.35 15.22
C ASN A 397 0.27 5.88 15.07
N MET A 398 1.26 5.06 14.79
CA MET A 398 1.19 3.61 14.73
C MET A 398 1.89 3.04 15.95
N SER A 399 1.23 2.17 16.72
CA SER A 399 1.81 1.59 17.94
C SER A 399 3.14 0.86 17.68
N GLU A 400 3.19 0.06 16.62
CA GLU A 400 4.37 -0.70 16.16
C GLU A 400 4.15 -1.22 14.73
N LEU A 401 5.23 -1.61 14.03
CA LEU A 401 5.14 -2.30 12.73
C LEU A 401 4.86 -3.79 12.95
N LYS A 402 3.61 -4.19 12.74
CA LYS A 402 3.14 -5.58 12.73
C LYS A 402 1.98 -5.76 11.76
N GLU A 403 1.59 -7.01 11.53
CA GLU A 403 0.57 -7.37 10.57
C GLU A 403 -0.77 -6.67 10.83
N GLU A 404 -1.23 -6.67 12.08
CA GLU A 404 -2.51 -6.05 12.45
C GLU A 404 -2.50 -4.54 12.22
N THR A 405 -1.38 -3.88 12.53
CA THR A 405 -1.25 -2.42 12.35
C THR A 405 -1.26 -2.05 10.87
N LEU A 406 -0.56 -2.82 10.02
CA LEU A 406 -0.58 -2.58 8.58
C LEU A 406 -1.94 -2.89 7.95
N GLY A 407 -2.61 -3.95 8.37
CA GLY A 407 -3.97 -4.24 7.93
C GLY A 407 -4.93 -3.09 8.28
N HIS A 408 -4.81 -2.53 9.47
CA HIS A 408 -5.56 -1.35 9.90
C HIS A 408 -5.24 -0.12 9.02
N LEU A 409 -3.95 0.17 8.79
CA LEU A 409 -3.52 1.32 7.98
C LEU A 409 -3.99 1.23 6.52
N ILE A 410 -3.93 0.03 5.93
CA ILE A 410 -4.41 -0.20 4.56
C ILE A 410 -5.90 0.14 4.45
N TYR A 411 -6.74 -0.42 5.32
CA TYR A 411 -8.17 -0.13 5.29
C TYR A 411 -8.48 1.34 5.60
N PHE A 412 -7.74 1.95 6.54
CA PHE A 412 -7.85 3.38 6.83
C PHE A 412 -7.63 4.24 5.58
N PHE A 413 -6.55 4.01 4.84
CA PHE A 413 -6.27 4.81 3.64
C PHE A 413 -7.25 4.53 2.49
N GLU A 414 -7.67 3.27 2.30
CA GLU A 414 -8.68 2.92 1.31
C GLU A 414 -10.01 3.65 1.57
N LEU A 415 -10.47 3.66 2.82
CA LEU A 415 -11.70 4.35 3.20
C LEU A 415 -11.55 5.88 3.17
N ALA A 416 -10.41 6.40 3.63
CA ALA A 416 -10.12 7.83 3.61
C ALA A 416 -10.12 8.41 2.21
N VAL A 417 -9.49 7.72 1.23
CA VAL A 417 -9.47 8.20 -0.16
C VAL A 417 -10.84 8.08 -0.83
N ALA A 418 -11.60 7.05 -0.49
CA ALA A 418 -12.98 6.91 -0.98
C ALA A 418 -13.86 8.08 -0.50
N MET A 419 -13.77 8.44 0.79
CA MET A 419 -14.46 9.61 1.34
C MET A 419 -13.94 10.91 0.71
N SER A 420 -12.63 11.11 0.68
CA SER A 420 -12.00 12.34 0.19
C SER A 420 -12.31 12.61 -1.29
N GLY A 421 -12.24 11.60 -2.15
CA GLY A 421 -12.57 11.74 -3.58
C GLY A 421 -14.03 12.14 -3.81
N ASN A 422 -14.96 11.57 -3.03
CA ASN A 422 -16.37 11.98 -3.09
C ASN A 422 -16.56 13.44 -2.62
N LEU A 423 -15.88 13.89 -1.56
CA LEU A 423 -15.91 15.28 -1.08
C LEU A 423 -15.29 16.28 -2.08
N ILE A 424 -14.27 15.85 -2.85
CA ILE A 424 -13.71 16.62 -3.98
C ILE A 424 -14.69 16.65 -5.16
N GLY A 425 -15.61 15.72 -5.23
CA GLY A 425 -16.60 15.57 -6.30
C GLY A 425 -16.04 14.88 -7.54
N VAL A 426 -15.25 13.81 -7.34
CA VAL A 426 -14.76 12.91 -8.40
C VAL A 426 -15.12 11.46 -8.07
N ASN A 427 -15.12 10.57 -9.08
CA ASN A 427 -15.28 9.13 -8.84
C ASN A 427 -13.93 8.53 -8.41
N PRO A 428 -13.75 8.06 -7.14
CA PRO A 428 -12.47 7.55 -6.69
C PRO A 428 -12.13 6.13 -7.18
N PHE A 429 -13.00 5.47 -7.94
CA PHE A 429 -12.86 4.05 -8.27
C PHE A 429 -12.49 3.76 -9.72
N ASN A 430 -12.59 4.74 -10.63
CA ASN A 430 -12.14 4.63 -12.03
C ASN A 430 -10.79 5.35 -12.26
N GLN A 431 -10.19 5.19 -13.45
CA GLN A 431 -8.93 5.84 -13.85
C GLN A 431 -8.90 6.10 -15.37
N PRO A 432 -9.75 6.99 -15.91
CA PRO A 432 -9.86 7.21 -17.36
C PRO A 432 -8.59 7.82 -17.98
N GLY A 433 -7.81 8.59 -17.21
CA GLY A 433 -6.62 9.29 -17.68
C GLY A 433 -5.50 8.39 -18.22
N VAL A 434 -5.40 7.15 -17.72
CA VAL A 434 -4.34 6.21 -18.15
C VAL A 434 -4.58 5.60 -19.54
N GLU A 435 -5.79 5.70 -20.11
CA GLU A 435 -6.10 5.11 -21.40
C GLU A 435 -5.45 5.88 -22.57
N LYS A 436 -5.18 7.16 -22.41
CA LYS A 436 -4.59 7.99 -23.46
C LYS A 436 -3.16 7.55 -23.81
N TYR A 437 -2.30 7.39 -22.80
CA TYR A 437 -0.91 6.99 -23.07
C TYR A 437 -0.83 5.56 -23.60
N LYS A 438 -1.68 4.63 -23.11
CA LYS A 438 -1.76 3.26 -23.61
C LYS A 438 -2.11 3.25 -25.10
N THR A 439 -3.13 4.01 -25.50
CA THR A 439 -3.54 4.12 -26.90
C THR A 439 -2.38 4.64 -27.78
N ASN A 440 -1.66 5.67 -27.32
CA ASN A 440 -0.52 6.20 -28.06
C ASN A 440 0.62 5.17 -28.17
N MET A 441 0.96 4.48 -27.10
CA MET A 441 1.95 3.41 -27.09
C MET A 441 1.56 2.29 -28.09
N PHE A 442 0.30 1.84 -28.08
CA PHE A 442 -0.18 0.78 -28.96
C PHE A 442 -0.11 1.18 -30.45
N LYS A 443 -0.36 2.45 -30.78
CA LYS A 443 -0.15 2.96 -32.15
C LYS A 443 1.32 2.91 -32.55
N LEU A 444 2.22 3.43 -31.71
CA LEU A 444 3.66 3.42 -31.97
C LEU A 444 4.20 2.00 -32.14
N LEU A 445 3.68 1.06 -31.35
CA LEU A 445 4.01 -0.37 -31.45
C LEU A 445 3.29 -1.09 -32.61
N LYS A 446 2.48 -0.40 -33.41
CA LYS A 446 1.69 -0.98 -34.52
C LYS A 446 0.82 -2.15 -34.08
N LYS A 447 0.20 -2.03 -32.88
CA LYS A 447 -0.70 -3.06 -32.38
C LYS A 447 -1.93 -3.20 -33.28
N PRO A 448 -2.26 -4.42 -33.76
CA PRO A 448 -3.45 -4.63 -34.60
C PRO A 448 -4.72 -4.04 -33.98
N GLY A 449 -5.50 -3.30 -34.79
CA GLY A 449 -6.73 -2.63 -34.37
C GLY A 449 -6.54 -1.27 -33.69
N TYR A 450 -5.33 -0.73 -33.66
CA TYR A 450 -5.02 0.59 -33.11
C TYR A 450 -4.50 1.59 -34.17
N GLU A 451 -4.34 1.19 -35.43
CA GLU A 451 -3.78 2.01 -36.50
C GLU A 451 -4.54 3.32 -36.71
N ASN A 452 -5.88 3.30 -36.57
CA ASN A 452 -6.78 4.43 -36.86
C ASN A 452 -7.54 4.98 -35.62
N LYS A 453 -7.20 4.56 -34.39
CA LYS A 453 -7.85 5.15 -33.20
C LYS A 453 -7.35 6.57 -32.97
N LYS A 454 -8.24 7.54 -33.05
CA LYS A 454 -7.96 8.96 -32.70
C LYS A 454 -7.72 9.14 -31.22
#